data_67912889d7f0ed9c30311b8d3a3fd97d
#
_entry.id   67912889d7f0ed9c30311b8d3a3fd97d
#
_cell.length_a   1.000
_cell.length_b   1.000
_cell.length_c   1.000
_cell.angle_alpha   90.00
_cell.angle_beta   90.00
_cell.angle_gamma   90.00
#
_symmetry.space_group_name_H-M   'P 1'
#
loop_
_entity.id
_entity.type
_entity.pdbx_description
1 polymer ?
#
loop_
_entity_poly.entity_id
_entity_poly.type
_entity_poly.pdbx_seq_one_letter_code
_entity_poly.pdbx_strand_id
1 'polypeptide(L)'
;QPVPYSHLAIAVRNISGILITLGIEKGDKVLLLGENSPNWGISYLAVTSIGAVAVPVLPDFSELEIEKIFLHSETKIVIASNKLFPKLSPKVRGNAEALMLLNNFSVVEKDYQSADDANGYSIPEPILNVDFCELEFPDPLEEDLAAIIYTSGTTGRPKGVMLSHKNLISNALSTLGIQNVTCTDRFVSILPLPHTYECTLGLIIPVMRGASVSYLSKPPTASVLIPAFKEIKPTMILSVPLIIEKIFKNKIQPELTASKFKRKLYSIPFTRKLMHKVAAKKLMATFGGELHFFGIG
;
A
#
# COMPACT_ATOMS: atom_id res chain seq x y z
N GLN A 1 -8.63 6.34 12.86
CA GLN A 1 -8.53 7.81 12.94
C GLN A 1 -7.64 8.33 11.81
N PRO A 2 -7.87 9.55 11.29
CA PRO A 2 -6.97 10.17 10.33
C PRO A 2 -5.58 10.42 10.94
N VAL A 3 -4.54 10.20 10.16
CA VAL A 3 -3.16 10.56 10.51
C VAL A 3 -2.82 11.86 9.76
N PRO A 4 -2.74 13.01 10.43
CA PRO A 4 -2.32 14.25 9.81
C PRO A 4 -0.88 14.18 9.28
N TYR A 5 -0.54 14.95 8.26
CA TYR A 5 0.83 14.99 7.71
C TYR A 5 1.89 15.40 8.74
N SER A 6 1.53 16.25 9.70
CA SER A 6 2.43 16.57 10.84
C SER A 6 2.76 15.35 11.69
N HIS A 7 1.76 14.52 12.00
CA HIS A 7 1.97 13.26 12.73
C HIS A 7 2.69 12.22 11.88
N LEU A 8 2.41 12.18 10.57
CA LEU A 8 3.14 11.31 9.62
C LEU A 8 4.64 11.64 9.65
N ALA A 9 5.00 12.92 9.54
CA ALA A 9 6.39 13.35 9.55
C ALA A 9 7.12 12.99 10.85
N ILE A 10 6.47 13.23 12.00
CA ILE A 10 7.00 12.85 13.31
C ILE A 10 7.17 11.33 13.42
N ALA A 11 6.15 10.56 13.02
CA ALA A 11 6.21 9.11 13.10
C ALA A 11 7.30 8.53 12.19
N VAL A 12 7.44 9.03 10.95
CA VAL A 12 8.51 8.62 10.04
C VAL A 12 9.86 8.87 10.69
N ARG A 13 10.13 10.10 11.19
CA ARG A 13 11.39 10.45 11.85
C ARG A 13 11.68 9.53 13.05
N ASN A 14 10.69 9.30 13.89
CA ASN A 14 10.88 8.52 15.10
C ASN A 14 11.06 7.02 14.83
N ILE A 15 10.34 6.47 13.86
CA ILE A 15 10.59 5.08 13.41
C ILE A 15 11.98 4.96 12.78
N SER A 16 12.42 5.95 12.00
CA SER A 16 13.80 6.02 11.49
C SER A 16 14.82 5.98 12.63
N GLY A 17 14.61 6.77 13.68
CA GLY A 17 15.46 6.78 14.88
C GLY A 17 15.49 5.43 15.61
N ILE A 18 14.34 4.77 15.74
CA ILE A 18 14.27 3.41 16.30
C ILE A 18 15.07 2.43 15.44
N LEU A 19 14.94 2.47 14.11
CA LEU A 19 15.71 1.59 13.22
C LEU A 19 17.22 1.81 13.36
N ILE A 20 17.67 3.06 13.42
CA ILE A 20 19.09 3.39 13.67
C ILE A 20 19.55 2.84 15.05
N THR A 21 18.73 3.00 16.09
CA THR A 21 19.04 2.46 17.43
C THR A 21 19.13 0.91 17.43
N LEU A 22 18.37 0.27 16.55
CA LEU A 22 18.43 -1.17 16.32
C LEU A 22 19.61 -1.61 15.42
N GLY A 23 20.49 -0.69 15.04
CA GLY A 23 21.70 -0.99 14.26
C GLY A 23 21.52 -0.97 12.75
N ILE A 24 20.43 -0.39 12.23
CA ILE A 24 20.25 -0.20 10.78
C ILE A 24 21.13 0.93 10.29
N GLU A 25 21.93 0.63 9.29
CA GLU A 25 22.80 1.54 8.58
C GLU A 25 22.34 1.73 7.14
N LYS A 26 22.89 2.74 6.46
CA LYS A 26 22.68 2.98 5.03
C LYS A 26 22.99 1.73 4.19
N GLY A 27 22.07 1.32 3.35
CA GLY A 27 22.18 0.13 2.49
C GLY A 27 21.71 -1.18 3.13
N ASP A 28 21.44 -1.20 4.45
CA ASP A 28 20.84 -2.34 5.12
C ASP A 28 19.39 -2.57 4.67
N LYS A 29 18.96 -3.81 4.68
CA LYS A 29 17.66 -4.21 4.17
C LYS A 29 16.68 -4.45 5.33
N VAL A 30 15.47 -3.90 5.18
CA VAL A 30 14.36 -4.08 6.12
C VAL A 30 13.18 -4.69 5.37
N LEU A 31 12.77 -5.90 5.76
CA LEU A 31 11.62 -6.58 5.17
C LEU A 31 10.32 -6.01 5.76
N LEU A 32 9.39 -5.68 4.89
CA LEU A 32 8.10 -5.10 5.25
C LEU A 32 6.96 -6.02 4.78
N LEU A 33 6.31 -6.70 5.73
CA LEU A 33 5.23 -7.66 5.51
C LEU A 33 3.95 -7.19 6.22
N GLY A 34 3.00 -6.64 5.48
CA GLY A 34 1.77 -6.11 6.07
C GLY A 34 0.69 -5.83 5.05
N GLU A 35 -0.52 -5.68 5.57
CA GLU A 35 -1.65 -5.16 4.81
C GLU A 35 -1.49 -3.64 4.62
N ASN A 36 -2.23 -3.10 3.62
CA ASN A 36 -2.28 -1.67 3.40
C ASN A 36 -2.77 -0.94 4.65
N SER A 37 -1.95 -0.03 5.14
CA SER A 37 -2.23 0.75 6.36
C SER A 37 -1.37 2.02 6.39
N PRO A 38 -1.73 3.03 7.20
CA PRO A 38 -0.85 4.17 7.44
C PRO A 38 0.53 3.73 7.95
N ASN A 39 0.59 2.74 8.84
CA ASN A 39 1.82 2.23 9.41
C ASN A 39 2.74 1.58 8.38
N TRP A 40 2.17 0.95 7.34
CA TRP A 40 2.96 0.45 6.21
C TRP A 40 3.67 1.60 5.48
N GLY A 41 2.93 2.67 5.18
CA GLY A 41 3.49 3.87 4.56
C GLY A 41 4.56 4.54 5.43
N ILE A 42 4.32 4.66 6.75
CA ILE A 42 5.28 5.18 7.72
C ILE A 42 6.56 4.33 7.71
N SER A 43 6.43 2.99 7.78
CA SER A 43 7.59 2.08 7.77
C SER A 43 8.39 2.21 6.49
N TYR A 44 7.73 2.23 5.32
CA TYR A 44 8.39 2.37 4.04
C TYR A 44 9.18 3.68 3.95
N LEU A 45 8.55 4.79 4.32
CA LEU A 45 9.20 6.11 4.32
C LEU A 45 10.32 6.19 5.36
N ALA A 46 10.13 5.61 6.55
CA ALA A 46 11.16 5.61 7.60
C ALA A 46 12.41 4.85 7.17
N VAL A 47 12.26 3.67 6.58
CA VAL A 47 13.38 2.87 6.07
C VAL A 47 14.11 3.62 4.97
N THR A 48 13.38 4.16 3.98
CA THR A 48 14.00 4.80 2.84
C THR A 48 14.62 6.16 3.19
N SER A 49 14.08 6.89 4.16
CA SER A 49 14.60 8.21 4.56
C SER A 49 15.97 8.17 5.23
N ILE A 50 16.39 7.02 5.75
CA ILE A 50 17.75 6.82 6.34
C ILE A 50 18.72 6.13 5.37
N GLY A 51 18.35 6.02 4.10
CA GLY A 51 19.15 5.31 3.09
C GLY A 51 19.20 3.79 3.28
N ALA A 52 18.39 3.23 4.16
CA ALA A 52 18.15 1.78 4.22
C ALA A 52 17.22 1.35 3.07
N VAL A 53 17.23 0.06 2.77
CA VAL A 53 16.54 -0.50 1.62
C VAL A 53 15.26 -1.22 2.05
N ALA A 54 14.12 -0.75 1.62
CA ALA A 54 12.87 -1.44 1.85
C ALA A 54 12.76 -2.70 0.99
N VAL A 55 12.36 -3.82 1.62
CA VAL A 55 12.05 -5.09 0.95
C VAL A 55 10.57 -5.40 1.19
N PRO A 56 9.65 -4.73 0.44
CA PRO A 56 8.23 -4.96 0.59
C PRO A 56 7.85 -6.32 0.04
N VAL A 57 7.08 -7.07 0.84
CA VAL A 57 6.66 -8.44 0.53
C VAL A 57 5.14 -8.51 0.45
N LEU A 58 4.64 -9.16 -0.61
CA LEU A 58 3.20 -9.32 -0.81
C LEU A 58 2.59 -10.17 0.32
N PRO A 59 1.43 -9.75 0.88
CA PRO A 59 0.72 -10.49 1.92
C PRO A 59 0.34 -11.92 1.52
N ASP A 60 0.17 -12.17 0.22
CA ASP A 60 -0.26 -13.46 -0.32
C ASP A 60 0.90 -14.46 -0.50
N PHE A 61 2.16 -14.03 -0.32
CA PHE A 61 3.29 -14.95 -0.38
C PHE A 61 3.23 -15.99 0.73
N SER A 62 3.66 -17.19 0.40
CA SER A 62 3.80 -18.30 1.34
C SER A 62 4.98 -18.09 2.29
N GLU A 63 4.99 -18.81 3.42
CA GLU A 63 6.09 -18.84 4.38
C GLU A 63 7.44 -19.12 3.69
N LEU A 64 7.46 -20.09 2.78
CA LEU A 64 8.68 -20.47 2.04
C LEU A 64 9.17 -19.37 1.10
N GLU A 65 8.26 -18.64 0.45
CA GLU A 65 8.63 -17.51 -0.42
C GLU A 65 9.19 -16.36 0.41
N ILE A 66 8.56 -16.06 1.55
CA ILE A 66 9.03 -15.04 2.50
C ILE A 66 10.43 -15.39 3.01
N GLU A 67 10.66 -16.65 3.40
CA GLU A 67 11.98 -17.12 3.85
C GLU A 67 13.04 -16.97 2.77
N LYS A 68 12.71 -17.37 1.52
CA LYS A 68 13.64 -17.21 0.40
C LYS A 68 13.98 -15.75 0.12
N ILE A 69 12.99 -14.85 0.20
CA ILE A 69 13.20 -13.42 0.02
C ILE A 69 14.08 -12.87 1.13
N PHE A 70 13.78 -13.18 2.39
CA PHE A 70 14.54 -12.76 3.55
C PHE A 70 16.03 -13.13 3.42
N LEU A 71 16.31 -14.39 3.08
CA LEU A 71 17.67 -14.87 2.92
C LEU A 71 18.38 -14.26 1.71
N HIS A 72 17.68 -14.16 0.57
CA HIS A 72 18.27 -13.64 -0.66
C HIS A 72 18.53 -12.13 -0.60
N SER A 73 17.68 -11.38 0.09
CA SER A 73 17.87 -9.94 0.27
C SER A 73 18.89 -9.59 1.36
N GLU A 74 19.31 -10.56 2.17
CA GLU A 74 20.16 -10.31 3.35
C GLU A 74 19.52 -9.30 4.30
N THR A 75 18.23 -9.46 4.53
CA THR A 75 17.44 -8.59 5.41
C THR A 75 17.93 -8.71 6.87
N LYS A 76 18.13 -7.58 7.55
CA LYS A 76 18.48 -7.52 8.98
C LYS A 76 17.24 -7.47 9.88
N ILE A 77 16.30 -6.59 9.60
CA ILE A 77 15.09 -6.37 10.43
C ILE A 77 13.84 -6.73 9.64
N VAL A 78 12.86 -7.31 10.33
CA VAL A 78 11.54 -7.62 9.78
C VAL A 78 10.49 -6.77 10.50
N ILE A 79 9.71 -6.01 9.74
CA ILE A 79 8.51 -5.31 10.21
C ILE A 79 7.30 -6.08 9.66
N ALA A 80 6.53 -6.73 10.53
CA ALA A 80 5.40 -7.56 10.12
C ALA A 80 4.11 -7.21 10.86
N SER A 81 2.96 -7.30 10.18
CA SER A 81 1.67 -7.17 10.86
C SER A 81 1.39 -8.39 11.74
N ASN A 82 0.65 -8.19 12.84
CA ASN A 82 0.23 -9.28 13.72
C ASN A 82 -0.40 -10.44 12.95
N LYS A 83 -1.25 -10.14 11.97
CA LYS A 83 -1.94 -11.13 11.17
C LYS A 83 -1.00 -11.94 10.27
N LEU A 84 0.06 -11.33 9.75
CA LEU A 84 1.02 -11.98 8.85
C LEU A 84 2.28 -12.48 9.59
N PHE A 85 2.46 -12.10 10.84
CA PHE A 85 3.58 -12.55 11.67
C PHE A 85 3.70 -14.09 11.75
N PRO A 86 2.61 -14.88 11.82
CA PRO A 86 2.68 -16.35 11.79
C PRO A 86 3.31 -16.92 10.51
N LYS A 87 3.35 -16.15 9.40
CA LYS A 87 4.03 -16.56 8.16
C LYS A 87 5.57 -16.43 8.22
N LEU A 88 6.12 -15.85 9.28
CA LEU A 88 7.56 -15.81 9.48
C LEU A 88 8.03 -17.16 9.99
N SER A 89 8.79 -17.91 9.18
CA SER A 89 9.35 -19.20 9.57
C SER A 89 10.27 -19.07 10.79
N PRO A 90 10.48 -20.15 11.56
CA PRO A 90 11.47 -20.14 12.65
C PRO A 90 12.86 -19.68 12.19
N LYS A 91 13.23 -19.97 10.94
CA LYS A 91 14.49 -19.54 10.36
C LYS A 91 14.56 -18.03 10.15
N VAL A 92 13.49 -17.41 9.64
CA VAL A 92 13.40 -15.95 9.51
C VAL A 92 13.47 -15.30 10.89
N ARG A 93 12.67 -15.78 11.84
CA ARG A 93 12.66 -15.23 13.21
C ARG A 93 14.00 -15.39 13.91
N GLY A 94 14.65 -16.53 13.73
CA GLY A 94 15.96 -16.83 14.35
C GLY A 94 17.09 -15.97 13.80
N ASN A 95 17.10 -15.68 12.49
CA ASN A 95 18.19 -14.96 11.83
C ASN A 95 17.95 -13.43 11.73
N ALA A 96 16.73 -12.94 11.91
CA ALA A 96 16.49 -11.50 11.99
C ALA A 96 17.19 -10.91 13.23
N GLU A 97 17.85 -9.78 13.08
CA GLU A 97 18.47 -9.04 14.18
C GLU A 97 17.41 -8.48 15.13
N ALA A 98 16.29 -7.96 14.55
CA ALA A 98 15.12 -7.54 15.30
C ALA A 98 13.82 -7.84 14.54
N LEU A 99 12.74 -8.01 15.31
CA LEU A 99 11.38 -8.18 14.82
C LEU A 99 10.52 -7.05 15.37
N MET A 100 9.81 -6.36 14.50
CA MET A 100 8.93 -5.23 14.88
C MET A 100 7.52 -5.47 14.38
N LEU A 101 6.53 -5.14 15.21
CA LEU A 101 5.12 -5.22 14.81
C LEU A 101 4.71 -3.98 14.03
N LEU A 102 4.17 -4.18 12.84
CA LEU A 102 3.62 -3.10 12.01
C LEU A 102 2.41 -2.42 12.67
N ASN A 103 1.69 -3.11 13.54
CA ASN A 103 0.47 -2.62 14.13
C ASN A 103 0.68 -1.43 15.08
N ASN A 104 1.79 -1.42 15.81
CA ASN A 104 2.09 -0.43 16.84
C ASN A 104 3.58 -0.11 16.99
N PHE A 105 4.42 -0.62 16.09
CA PHE A 105 5.88 -0.44 16.06
C PHE A 105 6.63 -0.97 17.28
N SER A 106 6.02 -1.85 18.07
CA SER A 106 6.74 -2.51 19.17
C SER A 106 7.77 -3.52 18.65
N VAL A 107 8.95 -3.52 19.23
CA VAL A 107 9.95 -4.59 19.05
C VAL A 107 9.53 -5.78 19.89
N VAL A 108 9.58 -6.97 19.32
CA VAL A 108 9.13 -8.20 19.95
C VAL A 108 10.22 -9.27 19.95
N GLU A 109 10.13 -10.19 20.90
CA GLU A 109 11.03 -11.33 21.00
C GLU A 109 10.81 -12.33 19.85
N LYS A 110 11.81 -13.18 19.62
CA LYS A 110 11.80 -14.15 18.50
C LYS A 110 10.72 -15.23 18.64
N ASP A 111 10.29 -15.50 19.87
CA ASP A 111 9.24 -16.46 20.22
C ASP A 111 7.85 -15.81 20.34
N TYR A 112 7.73 -14.54 19.99
CA TYR A 112 6.45 -13.81 20.02
C TYR A 112 5.35 -14.61 19.33
N GLN A 113 4.21 -14.73 20.01
CA GLN A 113 2.99 -15.30 19.46
C GLN A 113 2.01 -14.18 19.18
N SER A 114 1.53 -14.09 17.94
CA SER A 114 0.57 -13.05 17.61
C SER A 114 -0.76 -13.30 18.33
N ALA A 115 -1.32 -12.24 18.95
CA ALA A 115 -2.64 -12.32 19.54
C ALA A 115 -3.71 -12.18 18.43
N ASP A 116 -4.72 -13.06 18.45
CA ASP A 116 -5.79 -13.08 17.43
C ASP A 116 -6.58 -11.76 17.33
N ASP A 117 -6.64 -10.97 18.42
CA ASP A 117 -7.46 -9.76 18.52
C ASP A 117 -6.74 -8.47 18.13
N ALA A 118 -5.45 -8.49 17.78
CA ALA A 118 -4.66 -7.29 17.53
C ALA A 118 -4.71 -6.84 16.06
N ASN A 119 -5.89 -6.68 15.49
CA ASN A 119 -6.09 -6.30 14.07
C ASN A 119 -6.05 -4.80 13.78
N GLY A 120 -5.92 -3.95 14.80
CA GLY A 120 -5.86 -2.49 14.63
C GLY A 120 -4.45 -1.99 14.34
N TYR A 121 -4.38 -0.83 13.68
CA TYR A 121 -3.14 -0.06 13.51
C TYR A 121 -3.22 1.20 14.36
N SER A 122 -2.16 1.49 15.10
CA SER A 122 -2.02 2.71 15.90
C SER A 122 -0.60 3.25 15.82
N ILE A 123 -0.47 4.53 16.04
CA ILE A 123 0.82 5.18 16.32
C ILE A 123 0.78 5.50 17.80
N PRO A 124 1.49 4.76 18.66
CA PRO A 124 1.47 5.01 20.09
C PRO A 124 1.98 6.41 20.43
N GLU A 125 1.37 7.05 21.44
CA GLU A 125 1.82 8.35 21.96
C GLU A 125 3.32 8.41 22.26
N PRO A 126 3.95 7.39 22.88
CA PRO A 126 5.40 7.40 23.05
C PRO A 126 6.17 7.59 21.75
N ILE A 127 5.72 6.97 20.63
CA ILE A 127 6.38 7.14 19.33
C ILE A 127 6.26 8.56 18.81
N LEU A 128 5.16 9.26 19.06
CA LEU A 128 4.99 10.66 18.66
C LEU A 128 5.79 11.65 19.54
N ASN A 129 6.20 11.22 20.73
CA ASN A 129 6.86 12.05 21.73
C ASN A 129 8.35 11.71 21.96
N VAL A 130 8.92 10.75 21.22
CA VAL A 130 10.37 10.47 21.30
C VAL A 130 11.13 11.60 20.63
N ASP A 131 12.16 12.07 21.30
CA ASP A 131 13.09 13.06 20.77
C ASP A 131 14.41 12.39 20.42
N PHE A 132 14.71 12.36 19.13
CA PHE A 132 15.98 11.89 18.58
C PHE A 132 16.88 13.06 18.12
N CYS A 133 16.86 14.18 18.85
CA CYS A 133 17.65 15.38 18.49
C CYS A 133 19.15 15.10 18.35
N GLU A 134 19.68 14.15 19.10
CA GLU A 134 21.11 13.80 19.11
C GLU A 134 21.49 12.75 18.04
N LEU A 135 20.50 12.14 17.33
CA LEU A 135 20.79 11.20 16.28
C LEU A 135 21.09 11.90 14.96
N GLU A 136 22.21 11.56 14.37
CA GLU A 136 22.50 11.90 12.98
C GLU A 136 21.70 10.98 12.06
N PHE A 137 20.87 11.58 11.22
CA PHE A 137 20.12 10.86 10.20
C PHE A 137 20.93 10.87 8.91
N PRO A 138 21.25 9.68 8.35
CA PRO A 138 21.90 9.62 7.04
C PRO A 138 21.07 10.33 5.97
N ASP A 139 21.71 11.01 5.05
CA ASP A 139 21.06 11.65 3.90
C ASP A 139 21.24 10.75 2.66
N PRO A 140 20.18 10.11 2.16
CA PRO A 140 20.27 9.25 1.00
C PRO A 140 20.50 10.06 -0.27
N LEU A 141 21.36 9.54 -1.16
CA LEU A 141 21.59 10.09 -2.48
C LEU A 141 20.56 9.55 -3.50
N GLU A 142 20.38 10.27 -4.60
CA GLU A 142 19.45 9.87 -5.67
C GLU A 142 19.73 8.46 -6.22
N GLU A 143 20.99 8.08 -6.32
CA GLU A 143 21.43 6.79 -6.87
C GLU A 143 21.48 5.67 -5.83
N ASP A 144 21.28 5.99 -4.55
CA ASP A 144 21.22 4.97 -3.51
C ASP A 144 20.01 4.06 -3.72
N LEU A 145 20.17 2.79 -3.39
CA LEU A 145 19.10 1.80 -3.46
C LEU A 145 18.04 2.13 -2.40
N ALA A 146 16.79 2.27 -2.82
CA ALA A 146 15.67 2.58 -1.94
C ALA A 146 14.77 1.36 -1.66
N ALA A 147 14.61 0.49 -2.66
CA ALA A 147 13.75 -0.68 -2.52
C ALA A 147 14.21 -1.86 -3.39
N ILE A 148 13.91 -3.09 -2.93
CA ILE A 148 14.03 -4.32 -3.72
C ILE A 148 12.64 -4.95 -3.79
N ILE A 149 12.05 -4.95 -4.99
CA ILE A 149 10.72 -5.50 -5.23
C ILE A 149 10.84 -6.91 -5.80
N TYR A 150 10.34 -7.90 -5.07
CA TYR A 150 10.36 -9.28 -5.53
C TYR A 150 9.16 -9.60 -6.40
N THR A 151 9.45 -10.19 -7.55
CA THR A 151 8.43 -10.71 -8.47
C THR A 151 8.44 -12.23 -8.45
N SER A 152 7.27 -12.86 -8.65
CA SER A 152 7.14 -14.28 -8.84
C SER A 152 7.86 -14.67 -10.15
N GLY A 153 9.12 -15.09 -10.04
CA GLY A 153 9.90 -15.51 -11.22
C GLY A 153 9.31 -16.78 -11.83
N THR A 154 9.16 -16.80 -13.15
CA THR A 154 8.74 -17.99 -13.93
C THR A 154 9.65 -19.22 -13.71
N THR A 155 10.83 -19.02 -13.13
CA THR A 155 11.85 -20.05 -12.84
C THR A 155 11.82 -20.59 -11.43
N GLY A 156 10.83 -20.19 -10.58
CA GLY A 156 10.74 -20.64 -9.19
C GLY A 156 11.78 -20.05 -8.23
N ARG A 157 12.68 -19.20 -8.73
CA ARG A 157 13.62 -18.42 -7.90
C ARG A 157 13.12 -16.97 -7.79
N PRO A 158 13.09 -16.38 -6.59
CA PRO A 158 12.71 -14.98 -6.44
C PRO A 158 13.70 -14.08 -7.18
N LYS A 159 13.17 -13.12 -7.93
CA LYS A 159 13.96 -12.08 -8.59
C LYS A 159 13.67 -10.75 -7.94
N GLY A 160 14.68 -10.12 -7.36
CA GLY A 160 14.58 -8.79 -6.77
C GLY A 160 14.91 -7.71 -7.78
N VAL A 161 13.92 -6.87 -8.09
CA VAL A 161 14.12 -5.66 -8.89
C VAL A 161 14.62 -4.57 -7.99
N MET A 162 15.83 -4.08 -8.24
CA MET A 162 16.50 -3.03 -7.46
C MET A 162 16.07 -1.66 -7.98
N LEU A 163 15.53 -0.82 -7.10
CA LEU A 163 15.05 0.52 -7.42
C LEU A 163 15.78 1.56 -6.57
N SER A 164 16.45 2.51 -7.20
CA SER A 164 17.05 3.67 -6.54
C SER A 164 15.99 4.71 -6.16
N HIS A 165 16.34 5.66 -5.29
CA HIS A 165 15.51 6.82 -5.01
C HIS A 165 15.14 7.57 -6.30
N LYS A 166 16.10 7.76 -7.21
CA LYS A 166 15.88 8.38 -8.52
C LYS A 166 14.85 7.63 -9.36
N ASN A 167 14.88 6.28 -9.39
CA ASN A 167 13.89 5.50 -10.13
C ASN A 167 12.47 5.76 -9.62
N LEU A 168 12.29 5.78 -8.31
CA LEU A 168 10.98 6.00 -7.69
C LEU A 168 10.47 7.42 -7.95
N ILE A 169 11.30 8.42 -7.70
CA ILE A 169 10.92 9.84 -7.82
C ILE A 169 10.73 10.24 -9.29
N SER A 170 11.59 9.81 -10.22
CA SER A 170 11.42 10.13 -11.64
C SER A 170 10.13 9.55 -12.22
N ASN A 171 9.73 8.33 -11.78
CA ASN A 171 8.45 7.75 -12.17
C ASN A 171 7.27 8.56 -11.60
N ALA A 172 7.33 8.95 -10.32
CA ALA A 172 6.32 9.78 -9.70
C ALA A 172 6.19 11.16 -10.40
N LEU A 173 7.30 11.82 -10.70
CA LEU A 173 7.32 13.12 -11.41
C LEU A 173 6.78 12.99 -12.83
N SER A 174 7.14 11.92 -13.56
CA SER A 174 6.61 11.66 -14.91
C SER A 174 5.09 11.47 -14.88
N THR A 175 4.57 10.77 -13.87
CA THR A 175 3.12 10.61 -13.68
C THR A 175 2.44 11.94 -13.37
N LEU A 176 3.03 12.77 -12.50
CA LEU A 176 2.52 14.11 -12.19
C LEU A 176 2.54 15.05 -13.40
N GLY A 177 3.43 14.83 -14.36
CA GLY A 177 3.45 15.55 -15.64
C GLY A 177 2.24 15.24 -16.54
N ILE A 178 1.60 14.08 -16.35
CA ILE A 178 0.43 13.63 -17.12
C ILE A 178 -0.87 13.87 -16.34
N GLN A 179 -0.87 13.53 -15.05
CA GLN A 179 -2.02 13.60 -14.17
C GLN A 179 -1.78 14.59 -13.03
N ASN A 180 -2.55 15.67 -13.00
CA ASN A 180 -2.47 16.63 -11.91
C ASN A 180 -3.09 16.02 -10.64
N VAL A 181 -2.31 15.97 -9.55
CA VAL A 181 -2.74 15.58 -8.21
C VAL A 181 -2.56 16.76 -7.28
N THR A 182 -3.56 17.03 -6.45
CA THR A 182 -3.59 18.16 -5.51
C THR A 182 -3.86 17.69 -4.08
N CYS A 183 -3.67 18.56 -3.11
CA CYS A 183 -3.97 18.28 -1.70
C CYS A 183 -5.46 18.07 -1.40
N THR A 184 -6.35 18.39 -2.34
CA THR A 184 -7.78 18.13 -2.21
C THR A 184 -8.19 16.75 -2.71
N ASP A 185 -7.26 16.02 -3.33
CA ASP A 185 -7.56 14.69 -3.84
C ASP A 185 -7.65 13.64 -2.73
N ARG A 186 -8.53 12.68 -2.97
CA ARG A 186 -8.83 11.57 -2.06
C ARG A 186 -8.63 10.26 -2.79
N PHE A 187 -7.68 9.47 -2.29
CA PHE A 187 -7.37 8.14 -2.77
C PHE A 187 -8.00 7.08 -1.86
N VAL A 188 -8.34 5.94 -2.44
CA VAL A 188 -8.61 4.71 -1.70
C VAL A 188 -7.57 3.68 -2.12
N SER A 189 -6.79 3.21 -1.17
CA SER A 189 -5.78 2.18 -1.40
C SER A 189 -6.45 0.81 -1.53
N ILE A 190 -6.43 0.26 -2.73
CA ILE A 190 -7.13 -0.98 -3.11
C ILE A 190 -6.16 -2.09 -3.43
N LEU A 191 -5.09 -1.77 -4.17
CA LEU A 191 -4.07 -2.73 -4.57
C LEU A 191 -3.03 -2.88 -3.46
N PRO A 192 -2.33 -4.02 -3.39
CA PRO A 192 -1.29 -4.20 -2.37
C PRO A 192 -0.17 -3.16 -2.50
N LEU A 193 0.16 -2.47 -1.41
CA LEU A 193 1.25 -1.48 -1.34
C LEU A 193 2.63 -2.01 -1.76
N PRO A 194 2.98 -3.31 -1.53
CA PRO A 194 4.21 -3.87 -2.05
C PRO A 194 4.33 -3.89 -3.59
N HIS A 195 3.23 -3.73 -4.33
CA HIS A 195 3.29 -3.53 -5.77
C HIS A 195 3.77 -2.12 -6.12
N THR A 196 4.73 -2.00 -7.07
CA THR A 196 5.28 -0.71 -7.51
C THR A 196 4.21 0.27 -7.98
N TYR A 197 3.17 -0.21 -8.66
CA TYR A 197 2.06 0.61 -9.13
C TYR A 197 1.33 1.29 -7.96
N GLU A 198 0.91 0.54 -6.95
CA GLU A 198 0.24 1.10 -5.78
C GLU A 198 1.21 1.91 -4.90
N CYS A 199 2.44 1.44 -4.69
CA CYS A 199 3.43 2.15 -3.90
C CYS A 199 3.73 3.54 -4.49
N THR A 200 3.94 3.64 -5.80
CA THR A 200 4.25 4.91 -6.45
C THR A 200 3.03 5.81 -6.54
N LEU A 201 1.93 5.30 -7.09
CA LEU A 201 0.76 6.13 -7.39
C LEU A 201 -0.19 6.29 -6.20
N GLY A 202 -0.27 5.30 -5.31
CA GLY A 202 -1.19 5.28 -4.16
C GLY A 202 -0.54 5.71 -2.83
N LEU A 203 0.79 5.81 -2.75
CA LEU A 203 1.50 6.27 -1.56
C LEU A 203 2.43 7.45 -1.87
N ILE A 204 3.45 7.27 -2.73
CA ILE A 204 4.48 8.30 -2.94
C ILE A 204 3.86 9.58 -3.51
N ILE A 205 3.08 9.50 -4.57
CA ILE A 205 2.44 10.68 -5.19
C ILE A 205 1.48 11.40 -4.24
N PRO A 206 0.53 10.73 -3.56
CA PRO A 206 -0.29 11.38 -2.55
C PRO A 206 0.51 12.11 -1.47
N VAL A 207 1.56 11.48 -0.94
CA VAL A 207 2.44 12.10 0.06
C VAL A 207 3.15 13.34 -0.52
N MET A 208 3.70 13.27 -1.72
CA MET A 208 4.34 14.41 -2.39
C MET A 208 3.39 15.59 -2.62
N ARG A 209 2.10 15.34 -2.78
CA ARG A 209 1.08 16.35 -3.13
C ARG A 209 0.17 16.75 -1.96
N GLY A 210 0.32 16.13 -0.79
CA GLY A 210 -0.51 16.38 0.37
C GLY A 210 -1.94 15.86 0.22
N ALA A 211 -2.18 14.91 -0.69
CA ALA A 211 -3.48 14.29 -0.92
C ALA A 211 -3.80 13.27 0.19
N SER A 212 -5.08 13.00 0.43
CA SER A 212 -5.49 12.02 1.44
C SER A 212 -5.55 10.61 0.86
N VAL A 213 -5.12 9.61 1.66
CA VAL A 213 -5.23 8.19 1.33
C VAL A 213 -6.04 7.47 2.40
N SER A 214 -7.09 6.78 1.99
CA SER A 214 -7.91 5.94 2.86
C SER A 214 -7.56 4.46 2.68
N TYR A 215 -7.26 3.79 3.76
CA TYR A 215 -6.96 2.35 3.78
C TYR A 215 -8.18 1.55 4.23
N LEU A 216 -8.38 0.38 3.62
CA LEU A 216 -9.51 -0.49 3.92
C LEU A 216 -9.12 -1.48 5.02
N SER A 217 -9.99 -1.66 6.01
CA SER A 217 -9.81 -2.64 7.09
C SER A 217 -10.08 -4.09 6.67
N LYS A 218 -10.66 -4.29 5.49
CA LYS A 218 -11.04 -5.60 4.92
C LYS A 218 -10.57 -5.73 3.48
N PRO A 219 -10.38 -6.96 2.96
CA PRO A 219 -10.04 -7.17 1.56
C PRO A 219 -10.99 -6.46 0.60
N PRO A 220 -10.51 -5.93 -0.53
CA PRO A 220 -11.27 -5.06 -1.44
C PRO A 220 -12.30 -5.83 -2.29
N THR A 221 -13.33 -6.35 -1.65
CA THR A 221 -14.49 -6.95 -2.33
C THR A 221 -15.53 -5.89 -2.69
N ALA A 222 -16.41 -6.16 -3.64
CA ALA A 222 -17.48 -5.22 -4.01
C ALA A 222 -18.36 -4.81 -2.82
N SER A 223 -18.56 -5.70 -1.84
CA SER A 223 -19.33 -5.43 -0.62
C SER A 223 -18.62 -4.48 0.35
N VAL A 224 -17.28 -4.42 0.30
CA VAL A 224 -16.45 -3.51 1.10
C VAL A 224 -16.25 -2.19 0.36
N LEU A 225 -15.94 -2.26 -0.94
CA LEU A 225 -15.61 -1.09 -1.76
C LEU A 225 -16.78 -0.13 -1.94
N ILE A 226 -18.00 -0.64 -2.21
CA ILE A 226 -19.14 0.23 -2.52
C ILE A 226 -19.54 1.13 -1.34
N PRO A 227 -19.66 0.65 -0.10
CA PRO A 227 -19.86 1.50 1.07
C PRO A 227 -18.71 2.50 1.28
N ALA A 228 -17.45 2.03 1.18
CA ALA A 228 -16.28 2.87 1.34
C ALA A 228 -16.25 4.02 0.31
N PHE A 229 -16.55 3.75 -0.96
CA PHE A 229 -16.61 4.79 -1.99
C PHE A 229 -17.70 5.85 -1.74
N LYS A 230 -18.83 5.44 -1.18
CA LYS A 230 -19.91 6.38 -0.83
C LYS A 230 -19.54 7.30 0.33
N GLU A 231 -18.78 6.78 1.28
CA GLU A 231 -18.32 7.51 2.47
C GLU A 231 -17.15 8.44 2.13
N ILE A 232 -16.10 7.88 1.50
CA ILE A 232 -14.85 8.58 1.20
C ILE A 232 -15.04 9.55 0.02
N LYS A 233 -15.90 9.20 -0.95
CA LYS A 233 -16.09 9.91 -2.23
C LYS A 233 -14.74 10.15 -2.91
N PRO A 234 -14.01 9.09 -3.29
CA PRO A 234 -12.68 9.22 -3.85
C PRO A 234 -12.72 10.05 -5.14
N THR A 235 -11.71 10.87 -5.33
CA THR A 235 -11.48 11.62 -6.57
C THR A 235 -10.58 10.85 -7.53
N MET A 236 -9.75 9.97 -6.97
CA MET A 236 -8.79 9.14 -7.70
C MET A 236 -8.84 7.70 -7.20
N ILE A 237 -8.92 6.75 -8.12
CA ILE A 237 -8.91 5.31 -7.83
C ILE A 237 -7.86 4.64 -8.71
N LEU A 238 -7.05 3.78 -8.09
CA LEU A 238 -6.14 2.86 -8.76
C LEU A 238 -6.70 1.45 -8.66
N SER A 239 -6.76 0.72 -9.74
CA SER A 239 -7.41 -0.59 -9.75
C SER A 239 -6.86 -1.50 -10.85
N VAL A 240 -7.38 -2.71 -10.89
CA VAL A 240 -7.17 -3.67 -12.01
C VAL A 240 -8.50 -3.89 -12.74
N PRO A 241 -8.48 -4.25 -14.03
CA PRO A 241 -9.69 -4.45 -14.84
C PRO A 241 -10.72 -5.36 -14.18
N LEU A 242 -10.25 -6.42 -13.52
CA LEU A 242 -11.10 -7.43 -12.87
C LEU A 242 -12.05 -6.85 -11.81
N ILE A 243 -11.60 -5.86 -11.03
CA ILE A 243 -12.42 -5.24 -9.97
C ILE A 243 -13.57 -4.46 -10.61
N ILE A 244 -13.29 -3.67 -11.65
CA ILE A 244 -14.31 -2.90 -12.37
C ILE A 244 -15.31 -3.83 -13.04
N GLU A 245 -14.82 -4.85 -13.73
CA GLU A 245 -15.68 -5.83 -14.37
C GLU A 245 -16.62 -6.51 -13.35
N LYS A 246 -16.12 -6.89 -12.18
CA LYS A 246 -16.95 -7.47 -11.13
C LYS A 246 -18.01 -6.49 -10.62
N ILE A 247 -17.65 -5.21 -10.39
CA ILE A 247 -18.60 -4.19 -9.98
C ILE A 247 -19.65 -4.00 -11.08
N PHE A 248 -19.23 -3.86 -12.34
CA PHE A 248 -20.14 -3.69 -13.47
C PHE A 248 -21.09 -4.89 -13.63
N LYS A 249 -20.55 -6.12 -13.69
CA LYS A 249 -21.33 -7.35 -13.85
C LYS A 249 -22.32 -7.57 -12.70
N ASN A 250 -21.93 -7.26 -11.46
CA ASN A 250 -22.75 -7.56 -10.29
C ASN A 250 -23.77 -6.46 -9.95
N LYS A 251 -23.52 -5.20 -10.32
CA LYS A 251 -24.37 -4.07 -9.92
C LYS A 251 -25.04 -3.36 -11.09
N ILE A 252 -24.35 -3.21 -12.22
CA ILE A 252 -24.84 -2.39 -13.33
C ILE A 252 -25.56 -3.26 -14.39
N GLN A 253 -24.91 -4.34 -14.81
CA GLN A 253 -25.44 -5.20 -15.86
C GLN A 253 -26.83 -5.82 -15.54
N PRO A 254 -27.10 -6.32 -14.32
CA PRO A 254 -28.42 -6.85 -13.99
C PRO A 254 -29.53 -5.81 -14.15
N GLU A 255 -29.25 -4.55 -13.80
CA GLU A 255 -30.24 -3.48 -13.95
C GLU A 255 -30.52 -3.10 -15.41
N LEU A 256 -29.50 -3.17 -16.27
CA LEU A 256 -29.63 -2.92 -17.70
C LEU A 256 -30.43 -4.03 -18.42
N THR A 257 -30.40 -5.25 -17.87
CA THR A 257 -31.00 -6.44 -18.50
C THR A 257 -32.15 -7.03 -17.69
N ALA A 258 -32.67 -6.32 -16.67
CA ALA A 258 -33.66 -6.81 -15.70
C ALA A 258 -35.00 -7.23 -16.31
N SER A 259 -35.39 -6.71 -17.47
CA SER A 259 -36.66 -7.08 -18.14
C SER A 259 -36.45 -7.41 -19.60
N LYS A 260 -37.37 -8.20 -20.19
CA LYS A 260 -37.38 -8.50 -21.64
C LYS A 260 -37.39 -7.23 -22.48
N PHE A 261 -38.10 -6.19 -22.03
CA PHE A 261 -38.15 -4.90 -22.67
C PHE A 261 -36.79 -4.19 -22.68
N LYS A 262 -36.09 -4.14 -21.53
CA LYS A 262 -34.74 -3.56 -21.43
C LYS A 262 -33.74 -4.30 -22.30
N ARG A 263 -33.79 -5.65 -22.36
CA ARG A 263 -32.94 -6.45 -23.25
C ARG A 263 -33.16 -6.09 -24.73
N LYS A 264 -34.42 -5.93 -25.16
CA LYS A 264 -34.76 -5.51 -26.51
C LYS A 264 -34.25 -4.08 -26.82
N LEU A 265 -34.36 -3.16 -25.86
CA LEU A 265 -33.77 -1.82 -25.99
C LEU A 265 -32.24 -1.88 -26.10
N TYR A 266 -31.60 -2.74 -25.33
CA TYR A 266 -30.13 -2.90 -25.34
C TYR A 266 -29.60 -3.47 -26.68
N SER A 267 -30.42 -4.20 -27.44
CA SER A 267 -30.04 -4.72 -28.75
C SER A 267 -30.03 -3.64 -29.87
N ILE A 268 -30.68 -2.52 -29.65
CA ILE A 268 -30.75 -1.41 -30.63
C ILE A 268 -29.55 -0.46 -30.39
N PRO A 269 -28.71 -0.15 -31.42
CA PRO A 269 -27.48 0.65 -31.22
C PRO A 269 -27.72 2.03 -30.60
N PHE A 270 -28.77 2.73 -31.01
CA PHE A 270 -29.08 4.08 -30.52
C PHE A 270 -29.50 4.06 -29.01
N THR A 271 -30.44 3.19 -28.67
CA THR A 271 -30.92 3.08 -27.28
C THR A 271 -29.85 2.50 -26.37
N ARG A 272 -28.98 1.59 -26.87
CA ARG A 272 -27.80 1.09 -26.18
C ARG A 272 -26.86 2.22 -25.76
N LYS A 273 -26.59 3.20 -26.64
CA LYS A 273 -25.77 4.38 -26.34
C LYS A 273 -26.35 5.20 -25.19
N LEU A 274 -27.68 5.37 -25.17
CA LEU A 274 -28.36 6.06 -24.07
C LEU A 274 -28.30 5.27 -22.77
N MET A 275 -28.51 3.94 -22.83
CA MET A 275 -28.41 3.06 -21.69
C MET A 275 -26.98 3.03 -21.13
N HIS A 276 -25.93 3.06 -21.96
CA HIS A 276 -24.55 3.21 -21.51
C HIS A 276 -24.29 4.53 -20.78
N LYS A 277 -24.88 5.65 -21.19
CA LYS A 277 -24.79 6.93 -20.45
C LYS A 277 -25.44 6.83 -19.07
N VAL A 278 -26.59 6.18 -18.97
CA VAL A 278 -27.26 5.94 -17.68
C VAL A 278 -26.40 5.00 -16.81
N ALA A 279 -25.86 3.94 -17.40
CA ALA A 279 -24.95 3.02 -16.71
C ALA A 279 -23.70 3.74 -16.20
N ALA A 280 -23.07 4.58 -17.01
CA ALA A 280 -21.91 5.38 -16.63
C ALA A 280 -22.23 6.32 -15.45
N LYS A 281 -23.38 7.01 -15.50
CA LYS A 281 -23.83 7.88 -14.39
C LYS A 281 -24.03 7.08 -13.09
N LYS A 282 -24.61 5.88 -13.19
CA LYS A 282 -24.79 4.99 -12.02
C LYS A 282 -23.45 4.45 -11.51
N LEU A 283 -22.54 4.10 -12.40
CA LEU A 283 -21.21 3.67 -12.03
C LEU A 283 -20.46 4.78 -11.30
N MET A 284 -20.51 6.01 -11.82
CA MET A 284 -19.94 7.18 -11.14
C MET A 284 -20.55 7.40 -9.75
N ALA A 285 -21.88 7.29 -9.64
CA ALA A 285 -22.56 7.38 -8.34
C ALA A 285 -22.14 6.24 -7.38
N THR A 286 -21.83 5.04 -7.90
CA THR A 286 -21.32 3.92 -7.11
C THR A 286 -19.92 4.23 -6.56
N PHE A 287 -19.11 4.98 -7.30
CA PHE A 287 -17.79 5.45 -6.86
C PHE A 287 -17.83 6.75 -6.01
N GLY A 288 -19.01 7.17 -5.55
CA GLY A 288 -19.16 8.35 -4.70
C GLY A 288 -19.43 9.66 -5.44
N GLY A 289 -19.43 9.66 -6.78
CA GLY A 289 -19.85 10.77 -7.63
C GLY A 289 -18.79 11.86 -7.88
N GLU A 290 -17.65 11.83 -7.22
CA GLU A 290 -16.59 12.86 -7.33
C GLU A 290 -15.33 12.37 -8.05
N LEU A 291 -15.37 11.15 -8.60
CA LEU A 291 -14.25 10.53 -9.28
C LEU A 291 -13.95 11.26 -10.61
N HIS A 292 -12.73 11.72 -10.79
CA HIS A 292 -12.24 12.32 -12.04
C HIS A 292 -11.06 11.56 -12.67
N PHE A 293 -10.41 10.66 -11.92
CA PHE A 293 -9.35 9.81 -12.45
C PHE A 293 -9.55 8.36 -12.03
N PHE A 294 -9.42 7.47 -13.01
CA PHE A 294 -9.43 6.02 -12.80
C PHE A 294 -8.23 5.40 -13.49
N GLY A 295 -7.21 5.06 -12.71
CA GLY A 295 -6.01 4.37 -13.19
C GLY A 295 -6.22 2.85 -13.23
N ILE A 296 -5.81 2.22 -14.32
CA ILE A 296 -5.85 0.77 -14.50
C ILE A 296 -4.42 0.31 -14.81
N GLY A 297 -3.89 -0.59 -13.97
CA GLY A 297 -2.58 -1.20 -14.11
C GLY A 297 -2.66 -2.66 -14.51
#